data_bb0007ceb1df342fdadab92abee307ac
#
_entry.id   bb0007ceb1df342fdadab92abee307ac
#
_cell.length_a   1.000
_cell.length_b   1.000
_cell.length_c   1.000
_cell.angle_alpha   90.00
_cell.angle_beta   90.00
_cell.angle_gamma   90.00
#
_symmetry.space_group_name_H-M   'P 1'
#
loop_
_entity.id
_entity.type
_entity.pdbx_description
1 polymer ?
#
loop_
_entity_poly.entity_id
_entity_poly.type
_entity_poly.pdbx_seq_one_letter_code
_entity_poly.pdbx_strand_id
1 'polypeptide(L)'
;MKDVRAEERPKVGQLVNETRESIEKLIEETKRKMEAAERDIRLKQEVIDVTLPAKKNRVGHRHPNTIALEEVERIFIGMGYEVVEGPEVEYDYYNFEALNIPANHPAKDEQDTFYVNDKIVLRTQTSPVQVRQMEKGKLPIRMIAPGRVFRADEVDATHSPS
;
A
#
# COMPACT_ATOMS: atom_id res chain seq x y z
N MET A 1 38.07 59.42 5.10
CA MET A 1 39.47 59.16 4.65
C MET A 1 40.07 60.29 3.81
N LYS A 2 39.34 61.29 3.36
CA LYS A 2 39.88 62.38 2.55
C LYS A 2 40.72 63.41 3.36
N ASP A 3 40.52 63.51 4.67
CA ASP A 3 41.13 64.52 5.53
C ASP A 3 42.33 64.03 6.38
N VAL A 4 42.84 62.79 6.12
CA VAL A 4 44.01 62.23 6.85
C VAL A 4 45.23 62.35 6.04
N ARG A 5 46.35 62.85 6.68
CA ARG A 5 47.70 63.04 6.03
C ARG A 5 48.17 61.69 5.44
N ALA A 6 48.84 61.73 4.31
CA ALA A 6 49.24 60.55 3.57
C ALA A 6 50.06 59.53 4.41
N GLU A 7 50.86 60.00 5.35
CA GLU A 7 51.68 59.18 6.25
C GLU A 7 50.90 58.45 7.37
N GLU A 8 49.71 58.94 7.72
CA GLU A 8 48.87 58.37 8.79
C GLU A 8 47.80 57.40 8.26
N ARG A 9 47.58 57.44 6.94
CA ARG A 9 46.52 56.54 6.32
C ARG A 9 46.71 55.07 6.59
N PRO A 10 47.95 54.48 6.55
CA PRO A 10 48.07 53.04 6.84
C PRO A 10 47.74 52.69 8.30
N LYS A 11 48.15 53.58 9.27
CA LYS A 11 47.82 53.35 10.69
C LYS A 11 46.36 53.46 10.99
N VAL A 12 45.63 54.40 10.38
CA VAL A 12 44.20 54.55 10.51
C VAL A 12 43.50 53.38 9.85
N GLY A 13 43.97 52.90 8.68
CA GLY A 13 43.43 51.71 8.02
C GLY A 13 43.59 50.46 8.88
N GLN A 14 44.73 50.28 9.51
CA GLN A 14 44.94 49.13 10.40
C GLN A 14 44.03 49.21 11.63
N LEU A 15 43.92 50.35 12.28
CA LEU A 15 43.03 50.55 13.44
C LEU A 15 41.56 50.29 13.10
N VAL A 16 41.10 50.73 11.93
CA VAL A 16 39.74 50.50 11.45
C VAL A 16 39.50 49.02 11.23
N ASN A 17 40.47 48.30 10.62
CA ASN A 17 40.32 46.85 10.42
C ASN A 17 40.30 46.07 11.75
N GLU A 18 41.22 46.40 12.68
CA GLU A 18 41.25 45.78 14.01
C GLU A 18 39.94 46.04 14.78
N THR A 19 39.40 47.24 14.69
CA THR A 19 38.12 47.58 15.33
C THR A 19 36.97 46.85 14.68
N ARG A 20 36.98 46.75 13.36
CA ARG A 20 35.96 45.98 12.63
C ARG A 20 35.99 44.49 13.00
N GLU A 21 37.14 43.86 13.01
CA GLU A 21 37.30 42.47 13.39
C GLU A 21 36.85 42.20 14.83
N SER A 22 37.16 43.10 15.75
CA SER A 22 36.74 42.98 17.15
C SER A 22 35.24 43.12 17.29
N ILE A 23 34.59 44.03 16.53
CA ILE A 23 33.13 44.19 16.52
C ILE A 23 32.47 42.92 15.90
N GLU A 24 33.00 42.43 14.78
CA GLU A 24 32.49 41.21 14.13
C GLU A 24 32.55 40.01 15.09
N LYS A 25 33.66 39.82 15.80
CA LYS A 25 33.81 38.78 16.82
C LYS A 25 32.79 38.92 17.97
N LEU A 26 32.59 40.10 18.47
CA LEU A 26 31.61 40.36 19.53
C LEU A 26 30.17 40.08 19.09
N ILE A 27 29.84 40.45 17.86
CA ILE A 27 28.53 40.18 17.29
C ILE A 27 28.33 38.67 17.17
N GLU A 28 29.30 37.93 16.66
CA GLU A 28 29.21 36.50 16.48
C GLU A 28 29.13 35.75 17.81
N GLU A 29 29.90 36.13 18.81
CA GLU A 29 29.81 35.56 20.16
C GLU A 29 28.46 35.85 20.82
N THR A 30 27.95 37.07 20.65
CA THR A 30 26.67 37.45 21.22
C THR A 30 25.54 36.68 20.54
N LYS A 31 25.58 36.54 19.23
CA LYS A 31 24.62 35.74 18.46
C LYS A 31 24.63 34.30 18.91
N ARG A 32 25.78 33.65 19.07
CA ARG A 32 25.87 32.27 19.58
C ARG A 32 25.31 32.12 20.99
N LYS A 33 25.55 33.11 21.87
CA LYS A 33 24.97 33.09 23.23
C LYS A 33 23.46 33.22 23.21
N MET A 34 22.92 34.07 22.35
CA MET A 34 21.48 34.24 22.22
C MET A 34 20.82 32.97 21.62
N GLU A 35 21.40 32.42 20.57
CA GLU A 35 20.90 31.16 19.96
C GLU A 35 20.93 29.98 20.95
N ALA A 36 21.96 29.89 21.78
CA ALA A 36 22.06 28.88 22.84
C ALA A 36 20.98 29.08 23.91
N ALA A 37 20.79 30.30 24.38
CA ALA A 37 19.78 30.63 25.36
C ALA A 37 18.35 30.39 24.84
N GLU A 38 18.09 30.75 23.59
CA GLU A 38 16.81 30.51 22.94
C GLU A 38 16.52 29.01 22.80
N ARG A 39 17.54 28.22 22.43
CA ARG A 39 17.46 26.77 22.37
C ARG A 39 17.13 26.15 23.73
N ASP A 40 17.81 26.61 24.77
CA ASP A 40 17.58 26.12 26.14
C ASP A 40 16.18 26.46 26.64
N ILE A 41 15.67 27.64 26.32
CA ILE A 41 14.28 28.02 26.64
C ILE A 41 13.29 27.13 25.92
N ARG A 42 13.52 26.88 24.63
CA ARG A 42 12.66 26.01 23.81
C ARG A 42 12.66 24.58 24.34
N LEU A 43 13.86 24.03 24.67
CA LEU A 43 13.96 22.67 25.23
C LEU A 43 13.26 22.55 26.61
N LYS A 44 13.26 23.62 27.41
CA LYS A 44 12.50 23.62 28.67
C LYS A 44 10.99 23.72 28.49
N GLN A 45 10.54 24.33 27.41
CA GLN A 45 9.11 24.44 27.09
C GLN A 45 8.57 23.18 26.40
N GLU A 46 9.39 22.50 25.62
CA GLU A 46 9.05 21.23 24.94
C GLU A 46 9.21 20.03 25.91
N VAL A 47 8.42 20.01 26.99
CA VAL A 47 8.39 18.89 27.92
C VAL A 47 7.56 17.76 27.31
N ILE A 48 8.22 16.70 26.88
CA ILE A 48 7.54 15.46 26.46
C ILE A 48 7.36 14.58 27.69
N ASP A 49 6.12 14.25 28.02
CA ASP A 49 5.82 13.31 29.08
C ASP A 49 6.12 11.88 28.61
N VAL A 50 7.30 11.39 29.00
CA VAL A 50 7.75 10.03 28.64
C VAL A 50 7.06 8.94 29.48
N THR A 51 6.24 9.29 30.45
CA THR A 51 5.48 8.32 31.26
C THR A 51 4.20 7.87 30.55
N LEU A 52 3.74 8.65 29.56
CA LEU A 52 2.60 8.25 28.75
C LEU A 52 2.93 7.00 27.94
N PRO A 53 2.07 5.96 27.99
CA PRO A 53 2.31 4.75 27.23
C PRO A 53 2.32 5.06 25.73
N ALA A 54 3.31 4.56 25.03
CA ALA A 54 3.38 4.70 23.57
C ALA A 54 2.10 4.14 22.91
N LYS A 55 1.62 4.83 21.87
CA LYS A 55 0.51 4.35 21.06
C LYS A 55 0.89 3.01 20.46
N LYS A 56 0.34 1.92 20.98
CA LYS A 56 0.60 0.58 20.42
C LYS A 56 0.07 0.56 18.98
N ASN A 57 0.96 0.32 18.04
CA ASN A 57 0.55 0.03 16.68
C ASN A 57 -0.30 -1.24 16.71
N ARG A 58 -1.53 -1.16 16.20
CA ARG A 58 -2.34 -2.36 15.99
C ARG A 58 -1.66 -3.19 14.91
N VAL A 59 -1.18 -4.35 15.29
CA VAL A 59 -0.70 -5.34 14.32
C VAL A 59 -1.93 -5.83 13.55
N GLY A 60 -1.90 -5.69 12.24
CA GLY A 60 -2.94 -6.24 11.38
C GLY A 60 -2.97 -7.78 11.50
N HIS A 61 -4.16 -8.35 11.45
CA HIS A 61 -4.37 -9.78 11.41
C HIS A 61 -4.96 -10.17 10.06
N ARG A 62 -4.60 -11.37 9.59
CA ARG A 62 -5.23 -11.91 8.37
C ARG A 62 -6.69 -12.26 8.66
N HIS A 63 -7.53 -12.07 7.66
CA HIS A 63 -8.92 -12.50 7.75
C HIS A 63 -9.01 -14.04 7.92
N PRO A 64 -9.93 -14.59 8.72
CA PRO A 64 -10.05 -16.04 8.92
C PRO A 64 -10.18 -16.83 7.61
N ASN A 65 -10.96 -16.33 6.64
CA ASN A 65 -11.09 -16.95 5.33
C ASN A 65 -9.75 -17.03 4.57
N THR A 66 -8.92 -15.98 4.66
CA THR A 66 -7.60 -15.99 4.05
C THR A 66 -6.70 -17.05 4.68
N ILE A 67 -6.75 -17.20 6.01
CA ILE A 67 -5.99 -18.23 6.74
C ILE A 67 -6.43 -19.63 6.30
N ALA A 68 -7.74 -19.87 6.23
CA ALA A 68 -8.28 -21.15 5.80
C ALA A 68 -7.89 -21.47 4.35
N LEU A 69 -7.99 -20.49 3.45
CA LEU A 69 -7.62 -20.67 2.05
C LEU A 69 -6.15 -21.01 1.88
N GLU A 70 -5.26 -20.26 2.54
CA GLU A 70 -3.81 -20.51 2.51
C GLU A 70 -3.45 -21.91 3.06
N GLU A 71 -4.20 -22.39 4.05
CA GLU A 71 -3.99 -23.74 4.59
C GLU A 71 -4.40 -24.81 3.57
N VAL A 72 -5.53 -24.65 2.90
CA VAL A 72 -5.97 -25.53 1.81
C VAL A 72 -4.95 -25.54 0.69
N GLU A 73 -4.51 -24.38 0.22
CA GLU A 73 -3.49 -24.25 -0.81
C GLU A 73 -2.20 -24.99 -0.42
N ARG A 74 -1.72 -24.78 0.80
CA ARG A 74 -0.51 -25.44 1.31
C ARG A 74 -0.62 -26.97 1.30
N ILE A 75 -1.78 -27.52 1.64
CA ILE A 75 -2.04 -28.96 1.62
C ILE A 75 -1.96 -29.49 0.19
N PHE A 76 -2.66 -28.85 -0.76
CA PHE A 76 -2.67 -29.30 -2.16
C PHE A 76 -1.32 -29.13 -2.85
N ILE A 77 -0.58 -28.05 -2.56
CA ILE A 77 0.81 -27.88 -3.04
C ILE A 77 1.69 -29.02 -2.52
N GLY A 78 1.54 -29.42 -1.23
CA GLY A 78 2.24 -30.56 -0.65
C GLY A 78 1.91 -31.90 -1.33
N MET A 79 0.74 -32.01 -1.96
CA MET A 79 0.31 -33.17 -2.76
C MET A 79 0.75 -33.10 -4.23
N GLY A 80 1.47 -32.04 -4.64
CA GLY A 80 1.97 -31.85 -6.00
C GLY A 80 0.96 -31.20 -6.95
N TYR A 81 -0.01 -30.41 -6.43
CA TYR A 81 -0.90 -29.59 -7.21
C TYR A 81 -0.33 -28.19 -7.40
N GLU A 82 -0.66 -27.56 -8.50
CA GLU A 82 -0.37 -26.15 -8.79
C GLU A 82 -1.57 -25.28 -8.44
N VAL A 83 -1.34 -24.11 -7.85
CA VAL A 83 -2.36 -23.08 -7.67
C VAL A 83 -2.42 -22.26 -8.94
N VAL A 84 -3.60 -22.20 -9.55
CA VAL A 84 -3.82 -21.50 -10.82
C VAL A 84 -4.93 -20.47 -10.66
N GLU A 85 -4.63 -19.25 -11.06
CA GLU A 85 -5.60 -18.15 -11.07
C GLU A 85 -6.24 -17.97 -12.45
N GLY A 86 -7.44 -17.42 -12.48
CA GLY A 86 -8.17 -17.04 -13.68
C GLY A 86 -8.96 -15.77 -13.49
N PRO A 87 -9.46 -15.15 -14.58
CA PRO A 87 -10.19 -13.90 -14.53
C PRO A 87 -11.51 -14.05 -13.77
N GLU A 88 -11.88 -13.02 -13.00
CA GLU A 88 -13.20 -12.94 -12.34
C GLU A 88 -14.31 -12.55 -13.33
N VAL A 89 -13.95 -11.72 -14.32
CA VAL A 89 -14.81 -11.37 -15.46
C VAL A 89 -14.49 -12.34 -16.58
N GLU A 90 -15.44 -13.21 -16.91
CA GLU A 90 -15.22 -14.36 -17.78
C GLU A 90 -16.16 -14.36 -18.98
N TYR A 91 -15.76 -15.04 -20.04
CA TYR A 91 -16.67 -15.30 -21.15
C TYR A 91 -17.73 -16.33 -20.76
N ASP A 92 -18.99 -16.12 -21.21
CA ASP A 92 -20.11 -17.06 -21.05
C ASP A 92 -19.73 -18.47 -21.51
N TYR A 93 -18.99 -18.56 -22.61
CA TYR A 93 -18.44 -19.81 -23.13
C TYR A 93 -17.70 -20.62 -22.06
N TYR A 94 -16.71 -20.03 -21.38
CA TYR A 94 -15.90 -20.73 -20.38
C TYR A 94 -16.69 -21.02 -19.09
N ASN A 95 -17.60 -20.10 -18.73
CA ASN A 95 -18.36 -20.25 -17.49
C ASN A 95 -19.49 -21.28 -17.59
N PHE A 96 -19.98 -21.58 -18.82
CA PHE A 96 -21.13 -22.44 -19.05
C PHE A 96 -20.91 -23.44 -20.17
N GLU A 97 -20.76 -23.04 -21.42
CA GLU A 97 -20.79 -23.93 -22.59
C GLU A 97 -19.69 -24.99 -22.55
N ALA A 98 -18.45 -24.57 -22.29
CA ALA A 98 -17.29 -25.45 -22.19
C ALA A 98 -17.37 -26.41 -21.00
N LEU A 99 -18.24 -26.14 -20.03
CA LEU A 99 -18.54 -27.02 -18.90
C LEU A 99 -19.80 -27.86 -19.12
N ASN A 100 -20.30 -27.88 -20.36
CA ASN A 100 -21.51 -28.64 -20.75
C ASN A 100 -22.81 -28.16 -20.06
N ILE A 101 -22.89 -26.86 -19.77
CA ILE A 101 -24.10 -26.21 -19.26
C ILE A 101 -24.82 -25.59 -20.45
N PRO A 102 -26.01 -26.13 -20.83
CA PRO A 102 -26.72 -25.66 -22.02
C PRO A 102 -27.35 -24.27 -21.82
N ALA A 103 -27.69 -23.61 -22.91
CA ALA A 103 -28.18 -22.23 -22.92
C ALA A 103 -29.48 -22.03 -22.10
N ASN A 104 -30.32 -23.09 -21.99
CA ASN A 104 -31.59 -23.06 -21.24
C ASN A 104 -31.45 -23.60 -19.82
N HIS A 105 -30.26 -23.72 -19.29
CA HIS A 105 -30.05 -24.20 -17.92
C HIS A 105 -30.39 -23.10 -16.90
N PRO A 106 -31.09 -23.42 -15.80
CA PRO A 106 -31.47 -22.43 -14.78
C PRO A 106 -30.32 -21.59 -14.22
N ALA A 107 -29.12 -22.17 -14.11
CA ALA A 107 -27.93 -21.43 -13.65
C ALA A 107 -27.50 -20.28 -14.57
N LYS A 108 -28.06 -20.19 -15.78
CA LYS A 108 -27.85 -19.07 -16.71
C LYS A 108 -28.93 -17.99 -16.59
N ASP A 109 -29.85 -18.12 -15.66
CA ASP A 109 -30.87 -17.10 -15.42
C ASP A 109 -30.19 -15.82 -14.90
N GLU A 110 -30.69 -14.66 -15.34
CA GLU A 110 -30.25 -13.34 -14.90
C GLU A 110 -30.42 -13.15 -13.38
N GLN A 111 -31.29 -13.92 -12.75
CA GLN A 111 -31.51 -13.93 -11.30
C GLN A 111 -30.33 -14.56 -10.55
N ASP A 112 -29.58 -15.47 -11.17
CA ASP A 112 -28.46 -16.18 -10.55
C ASP A 112 -27.10 -15.74 -11.04
N THR A 113 -27.00 -15.00 -12.16
CA THR A 113 -25.75 -14.64 -12.81
C THR A 113 -25.67 -13.14 -13.13
N PHE A 114 -24.57 -12.52 -12.75
CA PHE A 114 -24.28 -11.13 -13.16
C PHE A 114 -23.72 -11.10 -14.59
N TYR A 115 -24.51 -10.62 -15.52
CA TYR A 115 -24.11 -10.36 -16.91
C TYR A 115 -23.58 -8.94 -17.07
N VAL A 116 -22.37 -8.81 -17.64
CA VAL A 116 -21.83 -7.52 -18.09
C VAL A 116 -22.38 -7.19 -19.47
N ASN A 117 -22.52 -8.22 -20.32
CA ASN A 117 -23.21 -8.21 -21.61
C ASN A 117 -23.53 -9.65 -22.01
N ASP A 118 -24.16 -9.85 -23.17
CA ASP A 118 -24.59 -11.17 -23.66
C ASP A 118 -23.50 -12.26 -23.73
N LYS A 119 -22.23 -11.88 -23.64
CA LYS A 119 -21.09 -12.79 -23.79
C LYS A 119 -20.11 -12.79 -22.61
N ILE A 120 -20.30 -11.86 -21.67
CA ILE A 120 -19.38 -11.66 -20.54
C ILE A 120 -20.15 -11.64 -19.25
N VAL A 121 -19.70 -12.42 -18.30
CA VAL A 121 -20.30 -12.61 -16.98
C VAL A 121 -19.28 -12.40 -15.86
N LEU A 122 -19.74 -12.11 -14.65
CA LEU A 122 -18.95 -12.37 -13.46
C LEU A 122 -19.04 -13.88 -13.19
N ARG A 123 -17.88 -14.55 -13.08
CA ARG A 123 -17.84 -16.01 -12.95
C ARG A 123 -18.67 -16.50 -11.76
N THR A 124 -19.52 -17.47 -12.00
CA THR A 124 -20.35 -18.12 -10.97
C THR A 124 -19.62 -19.26 -10.27
N GLN A 125 -18.48 -19.68 -10.82
CA GLN A 125 -17.63 -20.77 -10.36
C GLN A 125 -16.19 -20.56 -10.80
N THR A 126 -15.25 -21.28 -10.24
CA THR A 126 -13.83 -21.23 -10.64
C THR A 126 -13.45 -22.25 -11.72
N SER A 127 -14.37 -23.12 -12.11
CA SER A 127 -14.17 -24.16 -13.15
C SER A 127 -13.74 -23.63 -14.54
N PRO A 128 -14.05 -22.39 -14.97
CA PRO A 128 -13.49 -21.82 -16.19
C PRO A 128 -11.96 -21.91 -16.27
N VAL A 129 -11.28 -21.78 -15.12
CA VAL A 129 -9.82 -21.92 -15.04
C VAL A 129 -9.37 -23.32 -15.43
N GLN A 130 -10.14 -24.34 -15.08
CA GLN A 130 -9.89 -25.74 -15.46
C GLN A 130 -9.92 -25.91 -16.98
N VAL A 131 -10.97 -25.37 -17.64
CA VAL A 131 -11.09 -25.40 -19.11
C VAL A 131 -9.88 -24.75 -19.76
N ARG A 132 -9.51 -23.55 -19.31
CA ARG A 132 -8.36 -22.81 -19.82
C ARG A 132 -7.04 -23.59 -19.67
N GLN A 133 -6.87 -24.33 -18.59
CA GLN A 133 -5.69 -25.16 -18.40
C GLN A 133 -5.70 -26.43 -19.30
N MET A 134 -6.88 -27.04 -19.49
CA MET A 134 -7.04 -28.16 -20.39
C MET A 134 -6.73 -27.78 -21.85
N GLU A 135 -7.15 -26.60 -22.29
CA GLU A 135 -6.86 -26.07 -23.63
C GLU A 135 -5.36 -25.89 -23.89
N LYS A 136 -4.53 -25.71 -22.86
CA LYS A 136 -3.06 -25.66 -23.01
C LYS A 136 -2.44 -27.00 -23.38
N GLY A 137 -3.20 -28.10 -23.27
CA GLY A 137 -2.79 -29.43 -23.71
C GLY A 137 -1.65 -30.09 -22.93
N LYS A 138 -1.26 -29.56 -21.78
CA LYS A 138 -0.17 -30.15 -20.97
C LYS A 138 -0.77 -31.16 -19.99
N LEU A 139 -0.39 -32.43 -20.13
CA LEU A 139 -0.84 -33.52 -19.25
C LEU A 139 0.35 -34.11 -18.48
N PRO A 140 0.15 -34.64 -17.27
CA PRO A 140 -1.08 -34.61 -16.47
C PRO A 140 -1.38 -33.24 -15.84
N ILE A 141 -2.66 -32.87 -15.69
CA ILE A 141 -3.10 -31.65 -15.03
C ILE A 141 -3.37 -31.99 -13.56
N ARG A 142 -2.70 -31.29 -12.66
CA ARG A 142 -2.92 -31.32 -11.21
C ARG A 142 -2.99 -29.89 -10.72
N MET A 143 -4.20 -29.36 -10.56
CA MET A 143 -4.40 -27.98 -10.22
C MET A 143 -5.51 -27.77 -9.20
N ILE A 144 -5.43 -26.67 -8.46
CA ILE A 144 -6.55 -26.07 -7.74
C ILE A 144 -6.72 -24.64 -8.25
N ALA A 145 -7.95 -24.16 -8.28
CA ALA A 145 -8.27 -22.81 -8.72
C ALA A 145 -9.08 -22.09 -7.63
N PRO A 146 -8.41 -21.60 -6.56
CA PRO A 146 -9.07 -20.78 -5.56
C PRO A 146 -9.47 -19.43 -6.15
N GLY A 147 -10.55 -18.84 -5.67
CA GLY A 147 -10.96 -17.53 -6.12
C GLY A 147 -12.38 -17.18 -5.74
N ARG A 148 -12.71 -15.90 -5.89
CA ARG A 148 -14.05 -15.40 -5.67
C ARG A 148 -14.98 -15.86 -6.79
N VAL A 149 -16.23 -16.06 -6.43
CA VAL A 149 -17.34 -16.35 -7.33
C VAL A 149 -18.50 -15.42 -6.99
N PHE A 150 -19.37 -15.17 -7.94
CA PHE A 150 -20.40 -14.15 -7.83
C PHE A 150 -21.76 -14.76 -8.14
N ARG A 151 -22.77 -14.34 -7.40
CA ARG A 151 -24.14 -14.72 -7.61
C ARG A 151 -25.06 -13.53 -7.45
N ALA A 152 -26.03 -13.39 -8.34
CA ALA A 152 -27.03 -12.34 -8.29
C ALA A 152 -28.21 -12.79 -7.42
N ASP A 153 -28.04 -12.69 -6.11
CA ASP A 153 -29.10 -13.00 -5.15
C ASP A 153 -29.80 -11.72 -4.67
N GLU A 154 -31.08 -11.80 -4.37
CA GLU A 154 -31.75 -10.73 -3.63
C GLU A 154 -31.24 -10.71 -2.18
N VAL A 155 -30.97 -9.49 -1.69
CA VAL A 155 -30.48 -9.30 -0.32
C VAL A 155 -31.60 -9.55 0.68
N ASP A 156 -31.43 -10.54 1.56
CA ASP A 156 -32.34 -10.85 2.64
C ASP A 156 -31.60 -11.06 3.98
N ALA A 157 -32.30 -11.56 4.99
CA ALA A 157 -31.72 -11.81 6.31
C ALA A 157 -30.62 -12.91 6.31
N THR A 158 -30.58 -13.77 5.29
CA THR A 158 -29.64 -14.89 5.14
C THR A 158 -28.59 -14.65 4.04
N HIS A 159 -28.91 -13.79 3.08
CA HIS A 159 -28.05 -13.42 1.94
C HIS A 159 -27.72 -11.94 2.03
N SER A 160 -26.59 -11.61 2.65
CA SER A 160 -26.08 -10.25 2.70
C SER A 160 -24.76 -10.15 1.93
N PRO A 161 -24.54 -9.06 1.18
CA PRO A 161 -23.26 -8.83 0.53
C PRO A 161 -22.17 -8.70 1.59
N SER A 162 -21.09 -9.44 1.45
CA SER A 162 -19.92 -9.44 2.34
C SER A 162 -18.76 -8.63 1.75
#